data_a0f96a8f473e5def52700b3810f6a4fa
#
_entry.id   a0f96a8f473e5def52700b3810f6a4fa
#
_cell.length_a   1.000
_cell.length_b   1.000
_cell.length_c   1.000
_cell.angle_alpha   90.00
_cell.angle_beta   90.00
_cell.angle_gamma   90.00
#
_symmetry.space_group_name_H-M   'P 1'
#
loop_
_entity.id
_entity.type
_entity.pdbx_description
1 polymer ?
#
loop_
_entity_poly.entity_id
_entity_poly.type
_entity_poly.pdbx_seq_one_letter_code
_entity_poly.pdbx_strand_id
1 'polypeptide(L)'
;MEIPKLGVEYTARLCFACSQQNPIGLKLRPVHDGEKVTAEFTGGEFHQGWNDTIHGGILYTLLDEVTAYAMLCSGIEFGVTAKSEIRFKQVVPINEPIKASAWVTKLNRRLVETRGMLALKDGTVAVEGDFLFYVWQQSKKTFLWDMDGVVVDSHSFHFAAWQEAFAKRGITFTTEDFANLFGTRNDFIVSSVTSGELSGEDAKAIVQDKEESFRRMAIGNVKAFPGALRLLDIIKAGNFKLGLVSSAPKENIDLITSELDFDGVFDCVVSGQEVSEGKPSPQIYLLAAKKLGVAPKDCLVIEDSPPGIQAAKTAGMKCLAITNTHSRQKLDKADKVVDSLENVDSITLLTRV
;
A
#
# COMPACT_ATOMS: atom_id res chain seq x y z
N MET A 1 9.58 11.31 25.28
CA MET A 1 9.52 11.32 23.80
C MET A 1 8.19 10.64 23.43
N GLU A 2 7.30 11.32 22.72
CA GLU A 2 6.09 10.66 22.24
C GLU A 2 6.49 9.46 21.39
N ILE A 3 5.80 8.34 21.56
CA ILE A 3 6.01 7.15 20.74
C ILE A 3 5.84 7.59 19.29
N PRO A 4 6.76 7.20 18.38
CA PRO A 4 6.61 7.55 16.97
C PRO A 4 5.19 7.22 16.53
N LYS A 5 4.52 8.13 15.83
CA LYS A 5 3.26 7.85 15.13
C LYS A 5 3.57 6.77 14.09
N LEU A 6 3.56 5.54 14.55
CA LEU A 6 3.63 4.38 13.68
C LEU A 6 2.39 4.47 12.80
N GLY A 7 2.53 4.23 11.52
CA GLY A 7 1.42 4.13 10.57
C GLY A 7 0.39 3.03 10.91
N VAL A 8 0.35 2.64 12.16
CA VAL A 8 -0.51 1.64 12.83
C VAL A 8 -1.85 2.26 13.27
N GLU A 9 -2.09 3.55 13.07
CA GLU A 9 -3.38 4.18 13.40
C GLU A 9 -4.59 3.43 12.80
N TYR A 10 -4.38 2.66 11.75
CA TYR A 10 -5.44 1.91 11.08
C TYR A 10 -5.72 0.52 11.67
N THR A 11 -4.75 -0.15 12.29
CA THR A 11 -4.93 -1.51 12.82
C THR A 11 -5.34 -1.55 14.28
N ALA A 12 -5.03 -0.49 15.05
CA ALA A 12 -5.29 -0.42 16.49
C ALA A 12 -6.39 0.58 16.89
N ARG A 13 -7.21 1.05 15.94
CA ARG A 13 -8.23 2.09 16.18
C ARG A 13 -9.14 1.80 17.38
N LEU A 14 -9.43 0.55 17.66
CA LEU A 14 -10.25 0.10 18.78
C LEU A 14 -9.51 -0.91 19.67
N CYS A 15 -8.16 -0.83 19.79
CA CYS A 15 -7.42 -1.68 20.70
C CYS A 15 -8.04 -1.59 22.12
N PHE A 16 -8.25 -2.75 22.72
CA PHE A 16 -8.84 -2.82 24.07
C PHE A 16 -7.92 -2.22 25.13
N ALA A 17 -6.60 -2.38 24.98
CA ALA A 17 -5.65 -1.90 25.96
C ALA A 17 -5.38 -0.38 25.82
N CYS A 18 -5.03 0.13 24.63
CA CYS A 18 -4.48 1.50 24.50
C CYS A 18 -5.38 2.50 23.76
N SER A 19 -6.41 2.06 23.00
CA SER A 19 -7.21 3.00 22.22
C SER A 19 -8.04 3.92 23.09
N GLN A 20 -7.88 5.22 22.90
CA GLN A 20 -8.69 6.24 23.56
C GLN A 20 -10.15 6.28 23.02
N GLN A 21 -10.38 5.71 21.83
CA GLN A 21 -11.70 5.66 21.17
C GLN A 21 -12.52 4.42 21.56
N ASN A 22 -11.90 3.36 22.11
CA ASN A 22 -12.62 2.17 22.51
C ASN A 22 -13.45 2.47 23.80
N PRO A 23 -14.80 2.42 23.78
CA PRO A 23 -15.62 2.82 24.92
C PRO A 23 -15.41 1.97 26.17
N ILE A 24 -14.99 0.71 26.02
CA ILE A 24 -14.77 -0.25 27.10
C ILE A 24 -13.30 -0.59 27.33
N GLY A 25 -12.37 0.08 26.64
CA GLY A 25 -10.95 -0.20 26.72
C GLY A 25 -10.27 0.39 27.94
N LEU A 26 -9.06 -0.10 28.24
CA LEU A 26 -8.27 0.29 29.42
C LEU A 26 -7.63 1.68 29.29
N LYS A 27 -7.60 2.26 28.09
CA LYS A 27 -7.07 3.63 27.79
C LYS A 27 -5.60 3.83 28.18
N LEU A 28 -4.82 2.76 28.19
CA LEU A 28 -3.40 2.83 28.56
C LEU A 28 -2.65 3.81 27.66
N ARG A 29 -1.71 4.54 28.23
CA ARG A 29 -0.85 5.51 27.51
C ARG A 29 0.63 5.18 27.75
N PRO A 30 1.19 4.23 26.98
CA PRO A 30 2.60 3.90 27.10
C PRO A 30 3.49 5.07 26.65
N VAL A 31 4.59 5.31 27.36
CA VAL A 31 5.61 6.31 27.05
C VAL A 31 6.98 5.65 27.05
N HIS A 32 7.83 5.97 26.08
CA HIS A 32 9.21 5.48 25.99
C HIS A 32 10.19 6.55 26.45
N ASP A 33 11.05 6.25 27.42
CA ASP A 33 12.03 7.19 27.98
C ASP A 33 13.42 7.12 27.33
N GLY A 34 13.62 6.24 26.38
CA GLY A 34 14.90 5.96 25.70
C GLY A 34 15.47 4.58 26.07
N GLU A 35 15.08 4.01 27.21
CA GLU A 35 15.53 2.69 27.66
C GLU A 35 14.37 1.71 27.78
N LYS A 36 13.24 2.16 28.31
CA LYS A 36 12.05 1.32 28.57
C LYS A 36 10.76 2.03 28.26
N VAL A 37 9.72 1.24 28.06
CA VAL A 37 8.34 1.72 27.98
C VAL A 37 7.73 1.69 29.36
N THR A 38 7.01 2.74 29.72
CA THR A 38 6.27 2.83 30.99
C THR A 38 4.84 3.29 30.74
N ALA A 39 3.90 2.86 31.58
CA ALA A 39 2.53 3.35 31.61
C ALA A 39 1.97 3.26 33.03
N GLU A 40 1.00 4.10 33.34
CA GLU A 40 0.26 4.03 34.61
C GLU A 40 -1.19 3.58 34.34
N PHE A 41 -1.73 2.81 35.25
CA PHE A 41 -3.11 2.35 35.19
C PHE A 41 -3.72 2.32 36.59
N THR A 42 -4.99 2.73 36.72
CA THR A 42 -5.78 2.58 37.93
C THR A 42 -7.06 1.85 37.58
N GLY A 43 -7.19 0.62 38.10
CA GLY A 43 -8.37 -0.20 37.88
C GLY A 43 -9.49 0.19 38.83
N GLY A 44 -10.72 0.22 38.37
CA GLY A 44 -11.95 0.46 39.17
C GLY A 44 -12.78 -0.81 39.31
N GLU A 45 -14.02 -0.64 39.79
CA GLU A 45 -14.97 -1.73 40.07
C GLU A 45 -15.22 -2.71 38.91
N PHE A 46 -15.21 -2.22 37.66
CA PHE A 46 -15.42 -3.07 36.46
C PHE A 46 -14.18 -3.84 36.03
N HIS A 47 -13.06 -3.69 36.73
CA HIS A 47 -11.81 -4.39 36.44
C HIS A 47 -11.53 -5.51 37.43
N GLN A 48 -12.50 -5.83 38.31
CA GLN A 48 -12.32 -6.84 39.36
C GLN A 48 -12.35 -8.27 38.83
N GLY A 49 -11.55 -9.13 39.48
CA GLY A 49 -11.70 -10.58 39.44
C GLY A 49 -12.36 -11.08 40.75
N TRP A 50 -11.66 -10.89 41.87
CA TRP A 50 -12.15 -11.07 43.21
C TRP A 50 -12.46 -9.70 43.82
N ASN A 51 -13.25 -9.68 44.92
CA ASN A 51 -13.60 -8.44 45.59
C ASN A 51 -12.35 -7.60 45.86
N ASP A 52 -12.41 -6.33 45.49
CA ASP A 52 -11.35 -5.32 45.70
C ASP A 52 -10.01 -5.62 45.02
N THR A 53 -9.93 -6.59 44.08
CA THR A 53 -8.72 -6.94 43.39
C THR A 53 -8.89 -6.92 41.87
N ILE A 54 -7.87 -6.44 41.15
CA ILE A 54 -7.86 -6.40 39.68
C ILE A 54 -7.77 -7.83 39.14
N HIS A 55 -8.59 -8.14 38.12
CA HIS A 55 -8.60 -9.43 37.45
C HIS A 55 -7.26 -9.73 36.78
N GLY A 56 -6.75 -10.95 36.93
CA GLY A 56 -5.47 -11.38 36.37
C GLY A 56 -5.37 -11.22 34.86
N GLY A 57 -6.48 -11.39 34.14
CA GLY A 57 -6.52 -11.14 32.67
C GLY A 57 -6.30 -9.67 32.30
N ILE A 58 -6.74 -8.72 33.14
CA ILE A 58 -6.45 -7.30 32.93
C ILE A 58 -4.99 -6.99 33.19
N LEU A 59 -4.42 -7.54 34.26
CA LEU A 59 -2.99 -7.42 34.57
C LEU A 59 -2.15 -8.02 33.42
N TYR A 60 -2.58 -9.16 32.86
CA TYR A 60 -1.98 -9.74 31.67
C TYR A 60 -2.01 -8.76 30.49
N THR A 61 -3.18 -8.18 30.20
CA THR A 61 -3.36 -7.24 29.07
C THR A 61 -2.48 -6.02 29.21
N LEU A 62 -2.30 -5.49 30.42
CA LEU A 62 -1.40 -4.36 30.68
C LEU A 62 0.07 -4.71 30.37
N LEU A 63 0.51 -5.92 30.78
CA LEU A 63 1.87 -6.38 30.47
C LEU A 63 2.08 -6.65 28.99
N ASP A 64 1.14 -7.34 28.34
CA ASP A 64 1.19 -7.62 26.91
C ASP A 64 1.32 -6.33 26.10
N GLU A 65 0.51 -5.32 26.44
CA GLU A 65 0.54 -4.03 25.75
C GLU A 65 1.88 -3.30 25.93
N VAL A 66 2.40 -3.14 27.16
CA VAL A 66 3.66 -2.39 27.34
C VAL A 66 4.86 -3.16 26.76
N THR A 67 4.85 -4.49 26.76
CA THR A 67 5.89 -5.31 26.13
C THR A 67 5.83 -5.25 24.62
N ALA A 68 4.61 -5.22 24.02
CA ALA A 68 4.41 -4.95 22.60
C ALA A 68 4.94 -3.57 22.21
N TYR A 69 4.67 -2.54 23.00
CA TYR A 69 5.23 -1.21 22.77
C TYR A 69 6.75 -1.17 22.88
N ALA A 70 7.37 -1.92 23.81
CA ALA A 70 8.82 -2.03 23.89
C ALA A 70 9.41 -2.65 22.61
N MET A 71 8.77 -3.68 22.06
CA MET A 71 9.13 -4.24 20.75
C MET A 71 9.00 -3.18 19.64
N LEU A 72 7.91 -2.45 19.57
CA LEU A 72 7.70 -1.41 18.55
C LEU A 72 8.75 -0.30 18.64
N CYS A 73 9.11 0.14 19.85
CA CYS A 73 10.15 1.15 20.08
C CYS A 73 11.57 0.68 19.71
N SER A 74 11.80 -0.63 19.56
CA SER A 74 13.06 -1.19 19.06
C SER A 74 13.21 -1.18 17.53
N GLY A 75 12.27 -0.54 16.81
CA GLY A 75 12.28 -0.44 15.34
C GLY A 75 11.57 -1.59 14.63
N ILE A 76 10.82 -2.41 15.35
CA ILE A 76 9.95 -3.44 14.77
C ILE A 76 8.58 -2.83 14.48
N GLU A 77 8.15 -2.88 13.22
CA GLU A 77 6.87 -2.27 12.80
C GLU A 77 5.65 -3.09 13.21
N PHE A 78 5.77 -4.42 13.27
CA PHE A 78 4.66 -5.30 13.61
C PHE A 78 5.12 -6.64 14.15
N GLY A 79 4.48 -7.10 15.23
CA GLY A 79 4.69 -8.42 15.79
C GLY A 79 3.47 -8.87 16.58
N VAL A 80 3.35 -10.18 16.75
CA VAL A 80 2.27 -10.80 17.54
C VAL A 80 2.88 -11.60 18.70
N THR A 81 2.22 -11.58 19.85
CA THR A 81 2.63 -12.37 21.00
C THR A 81 2.54 -13.86 20.65
N ALA A 82 3.69 -14.52 20.59
CA ALA A 82 3.79 -15.94 20.27
C ALA A 82 3.84 -16.82 21.52
N LYS A 83 4.41 -16.29 22.59
CA LYS A 83 4.50 -16.97 23.89
C LYS A 83 4.64 -15.95 25.00
N SER A 84 4.08 -16.24 26.17
CA SER A 84 4.31 -15.49 27.39
C SER A 84 4.44 -16.43 28.59
N GLU A 85 5.25 -16.03 29.56
CA GLU A 85 5.38 -16.67 30.86
C GLU A 85 5.23 -15.60 31.95
N ILE A 86 4.17 -15.67 32.73
CA ILE A 86 3.80 -14.63 33.71
C ILE A 86 3.77 -15.20 35.11
N ARG A 87 4.22 -14.41 36.06
CA ARG A 87 4.21 -14.72 37.50
C ARG A 87 3.45 -13.63 38.26
N PHE A 88 2.33 -14.02 38.85
CA PHE A 88 1.56 -13.19 39.76
C PHE A 88 2.11 -13.42 41.16
N LYS A 89 2.77 -12.41 41.73
CA LYS A 89 3.46 -12.49 43.02
C LYS A 89 2.62 -11.94 44.16
N GLN A 90 1.79 -10.94 43.84
CA GLN A 90 0.91 -10.30 44.81
C GLN A 90 -0.41 -9.90 44.18
N VAL A 91 -1.44 -9.75 44.98
CA VAL A 91 -2.72 -9.17 44.57
C VAL A 91 -2.56 -7.69 44.29
N VAL A 92 -3.29 -7.21 43.28
CA VAL A 92 -3.30 -5.80 42.90
C VAL A 92 -4.66 -5.24 43.27
N PRO A 93 -4.76 -4.31 44.24
CA PRO A 93 -6.04 -3.73 44.63
C PRO A 93 -6.59 -2.81 43.54
N ILE A 94 -7.93 -2.68 43.51
CA ILE A 94 -8.59 -1.64 42.69
C ILE A 94 -8.39 -0.27 43.34
N ASN A 95 -8.62 0.80 42.54
CA ASN A 95 -8.52 2.19 42.96
C ASN A 95 -7.14 2.64 43.43
N GLU A 96 -6.13 1.79 43.24
CA GLU A 96 -4.73 2.17 43.46
C GLU A 96 -3.96 2.19 42.13
N PRO A 97 -3.09 3.20 41.93
CA PRO A 97 -2.29 3.26 40.72
C PRO A 97 -1.20 2.18 40.70
N ILE A 98 -1.05 1.53 39.57
CA ILE A 98 0.04 0.60 39.29
C ILE A 98 0.86 1.13 38.13
N LYS A 99 2.17 0.90 38.17
CA LYS A 99 3.12 1.26 37.13
C LYS A 99 3.53 0.03 36.34
N ALA A 100 3.18 0.03 35.05
CA ALA A 100 3.69 -0.94 34.10
C ALA A 100 5.03 -0.48 33.55
N SER A 101 5.98 -1.39 33.36
CA SER A 101 7.28 -1.11 32.72
C SER A 101 7.68 -2.29 31.86
N ALA A 102 8.29 -2.05 30.68
CA ALA A 102 8.77 -3.10 29.80
C ALA A 102 9.99 -2.66 28.98
N TRP A 103 10.83 -3.62 28.62
CA TRP A 103 12.02 -3.43 27.79
C TRP A 103 12.32 -4.68 26.97
N VAL A 104 13.10 -4.50 25.89
CA VAL A 104 13.59 -5.60 25.06
C VAL A 104 14.77 -6.26 25.74
N THR A 105 14.74 -7.58 25.88
CA THR A 105 15.83 -8.38 26.43
C THR A 105 16.69 -9.02 25.33
N LYS A 106 16.07 -9.33 24.17
CA LYS A 106 16.77 -9.89 23.03
C LYS A 106 16.06 -9.57 21.72
N LEU A 107 16.83 -9.16 20.74
CA LEU A 107 16.33 -8.81 19.41
C LEU A 107 16.96 -9.73 18.36
N ASN A 108 16.13 -10.50 17.66
CA ASN A 108 16.49 -11.31 16.51
C ASN A 108 15.61 -10.92 15.31
N ARG A 109 16.03 -11.32 14.11
CA ARG A 109 15.32 -10.94 12.85
C ARG A 109 13.84 -11.32 12.81
N ARG A 110 13.41 -12.38 13.51
CA ARG A 110 12.03 -12.90 13.50
C ARG A 110 11.40 -13.03 14.87
N LEU A 111 12.16 -12.85 15.92
CA LEU A 111 11.72 -13.03 17.28
C LEU A 111 12.26 -11.90 18.15
N VAL A 112 11.41 -11.32 18.97
CA VAL A 112 11.78 -10.32 19.97
C VAL A 112 11.38 -10.84 21.35
N GLU A 113 12.35 -10.93 22.24
CA GLU A 113 12.11 -11.24 23.64
C GLU A 113 12.02 -9.93 24.42
N THR A 114 10.97 -9.77 25.19
CA THR A 114 10.76 -8.61 26.06
C THR A 114 10.44 -9.07 27.46
N ARG A 115 10.72 -8.21 28.44
CA ARG A 115 10.32 -8.41 29.82
C ARG A 115 9.49 -7.24 30.29
N GLY A 116 8.43 -7.54 31.05
CA GLY A 116 7.55 -6.55 31.65
C GLY A 116 7.30 -6.81 33.12
N MET A 117 6.98 -5.74 33.86
CA MET A 117 6.57 -5.82 35.25
C MET A 117 5.49 -4.79 35.57
N LEU A 118 4.63 -5.15 36.52
CA LEU A 118 3.67 -4.25 37.17
C LEU A 118 4.09 -4.05 38.60
N ALA A 119 4.30 -2.80 38.98
CA ALA A 119 4.72 -2.43 40.36
C ALA A 119 3.58 -1.65 41.05
N LEU A 120 3.35 -1.95 42.31
CA LEU A 120 2.47 -1.18 43.18
C LEU A 120 3.08 0.20 43.50
N LYS A 121 2.32 1.06 44.16
CA LYS A 121 2.73 2.42 44.52
C LYS A 121 3.99 2.47 45.40
N ASP A 122 4.21 1.48 46.22
CA ASP A 122 5.41 1.33 47.08
C ASP A 122 6.63 0.78 46.32
N GLY A 123 6.52 0.47 45.06
CA GLY A 123 7.58 -0.12 44.25
C GLY A 123 7.60 -1.65 44.23
N THR A 124 6.76 -2.30 45.02
CA THR A 124 6.70 -3.78 45.05
C THR A 124 6.23 -4.34 43.71
N VAL A 125 7.00 -5.27 43.14
CA VAL A 125 6.63 -5.94 41.91
C VAL A 125 5.54 -6.98 42.17
N ALA A 126 4.31 -6.67 41.74
CA ALA A 126 3.14 -7.55 41.93
C ALA A 126 3.01 -8.58 40.78
N VAL A 127 3.38 -8.24 39.58
CA VAL A 127 3.35 -9.13 38.41
C VAL A 127 4.59 -8.90 37.57
N GLU A 128 5.18 -9.95 37.05
CA GLU A 128 6.27 -9.88 36.05
C GLU A 128 6.05 -10.95 34.97
N GLY A 129 6.60 -10.71 33.78
CA GLY A 129 6.50 -11.70 32.72
C GLY A 129 7.53 -11.49 31.60
N ASP A 130 7.85 -12.60 30.97
CA ASP A 130 8.67 -12.67 29.77
C ASP A 130 7.76 -12.96 28.57
N PHE A 131 7.93 -12.21 27.51
CA PHE A 131 7.14 -12.32 26.29
C PHE A 131 8.03 -12.56 25.09
N LEU A 132 7.60 -13.45 24.22
CA LEU A 132 8.20 -13.72 22.94
C LEU A 132 7.25 -13.23 21.86
N PHE A 133 7.69 -12.27 21.06
CA PHE A 133 6.96 -11.79 19.89
C PHE A 133 7.53 -12.44 18.64
N TYR A 134 6.63 -12.93 17.79
CA TYR A 134 6.96 -13.27 16.41
C TYR A 134 6.84 -12.01 15.56
N VAL A 135 7.96 -11.58 14.98
CA VAL A 135 8.00 -10.45 14.07
C VAL A 135 7.40 -10.89 12.74
N TRP A 136 6.22 -10.37 12.48
CA TRP A 136 5.63 -10.53 11.17
C TRP A 136 6.28 -9.51 10.24
N GLN A 137 7.27 -9.95 9.48
CA GLN A 137 7.69 -9.19 8.33
C GLN A 137 6.54 -9.28 7.32
N GLN A 138 5.63 -8.33 7.36
CA GLN A 138 4.87 -8.06 6.14
C GLN A 138 5.94 -7.74 5.10
N SER A 139 6.05 -8.58 4.08
CA SER A 139 6.74 -8.17 2.86
C SER A 139 6.04 -6.86 2.48
N LYS A 140 6.78 -5.72 2.55
CA LYS A 140 6.19 -4.42 2.20
C LYS A 140 5.66 -4.58 0.80
N LYS A 141 4.35 -4.70 0.66
CA LYS A 141 3.74 -4.77 -0.67
C LYS A 141 4.20 -3.55 -1.44
N THR A 142 4.59 -3.76 -2.67
CA THR A 142 4.95 -2.71 -3.60
C THR A 142 3.77 -2.51 -4.53
N PHE A 143 3.36 -1.29 -4.72
CA PHE A 143 2.25 -0.95 -5.61
C PHE A 143 2.80 -0.44 -6.93
N LEU A 144 2.45 -1.12 -8.02
CA LEU A 144 2.79 -0.70 -9.36
C LEU A 144 1.51 -0.22 -10.05
N TRP A 145 1.48 1.06 -10.36
CA TRP A 145 0.32 1.71 -10.97
C TRP A 145 0.50 1.87 -12.45
N ASP A 146 -0.45 1.38 -13.23
CA ASP A 146 -0.59 1.88 -14.58
C ASP A 146 -1.04 3.35 -14.55
N MET A 147 -0.76 4.09 -15.59
CA MET A 147 -1.05 5.52 -15.65
C MET A 147 -2.40 5.80 -16.32
N ASP A 148 -2.49 5.47 -17.60
CA ASP A 148 -3.61 5.82 -18.45
C ASP A 148 -4.80 4.89 -18.21
N GLY A 149 -5.94 5.45 -17.82
CA GLY A 149 -7.10 4.64 -17.42
C GLY A 149 -7.11 4.21 -15.95
N VAL A 150 -6.02 4.39 -15.21
CA VAL A 150 -5.91 4.07 -13.77
C VAL A 150 -5.76 5.32 -12.93
N VAL A 151 -4.67 6.06 -13.13
CA VAL A 151 -4.39 7.31 -12.41
C VAL A 151 -5.10 8.47 -13.07
N VAL A 152 -5.03 8.55 -14.41
CA VAL A 152 -5.49 9.68 -15.20
C VAL A 152 -6.53 9.26 -16.22
N ASP A 153 -7.57 10.08 -16.37
CA ASP A 153 -8.55 9.98 -17.45
C ASP A 153 -8.02 10.66 -18.72
N SER A 154 -7.22 9.90 -19.46
CA SER A 154 -6.58 10.33 -20.73
C SER A 154 -7.18 9.66 -21.96
N HIS A 155 -8.15 8.76 -21.79
CA HIS A 155 -8.69 7.91 -22.85
C HIS A 155 -9.20 8.70 -24.06
N SER A 156 -9.97 9.77 -23.84
CA SER A 156 -10.49 10.61 -24.92
C SER A 156 -9.40 11.35 -25.70
N PHE A 157 -8.35 11.79 -25.02
CA PHE A 157 -7.22 12.47 -25.65
C PHE A 157 -6.41 11.51 -26.51
N HIS A 158 -6.15 10.29 -26.04
CA HIS A 158 -5.48 9.26 -26.83
C HIS A 158 -6.28 8.92 -28.09
N PHE A 159 -7.60 8.72 -27.97
CA PHE A 159 -8.43 8.42 -29.11
C PHE A 159 -8.40 9.54 -30.16
N ALA A 160 -8.65 10.78 -29.75
CA ALA A 160 -8.62 11.92 -30.65
C ALA A 160 -7.26 12.14 -31.32
N ALA A 161 -6.16 11.94 -30.57
CA ALA A 161 -4.81 12.06 -31.11
C ALA A 161 -4.50 10.99 -32.16
N TRP A 162 -4.94 9.75 -31.95
CA TRP A 162 -4.82 8.69 -32.95
C TRP A 162 -5.64 8.97 -34.20
N GLN A 163 -6.90 9.43 -34.02
CA GLN A 163 -7.75 9.82 -35.17
C GLN A 163 -7.08 10.91 -36.03
N GLU A 164 -6.53 11.95 -35.36
CA GLU A 164 -5.84 13.04 -36.05
C GLU A 164 -4.60 12.54 -36.81
N ALA A 165 -3.77 11.72 -36.17
CA ALA A 165 -2.53 11.21 -36.75
C ALA A 165 -2.77 10.29 -37.97
N PHE A 166 -3.75 9.40 -37.91
CA PHE A 166 -4.10 8.50 -38.99
C PHE A 166 -4.83 9.25 -40.13
N ALA A 167 -5.73 10.20 -39.79
CA ALA A 167 -6.46 10.99 -40.78
C ALA A 167 -5.50 11.79 -41.68
N LYS A 168 -4.38 12.30 -41.21
CA LYS A 168 -3.34 12.97 -42.03
C LYS A 168 -2.82 12.07 -43.17
N ARG A 169 -3.06 10.76 -43.08
CA ARG A 169 -2.62 9.77 -44.08
C ARG A 169 -3.79 9.05 -44.77
N GLY A 170 -4.99 9.58 -44.59
CA GLY A 170 -6.21 9.01 -45.21
C GLY A 170 -6.65 7.68 -44.57
N ILE A 171 -6.12 7.34 -43.39
CA ILE A 171 -6.45 6.11 -42.66
C ILE A 171 -7.56 6.43 -41.64
N THR A 172 -8.60 5.60 -41.63
CA THR A 172 -9.68 5.71 -40.64
C THR A 172 -9.31 4.92 -39.42
N PHE A 173 -9.33 5.55 -38.22
CA PHE A 173 -9.16 4.90 -36.92
C PHE A 173 -10.48 4.92 -36.17
N THR A 174 -11.02 3.74 -35.91
CA THR A 174 -12.36 3.57 -35.34
C THR A 174 -12.36 3.45 -33.82
N THR A 175 -13.50 3.59 -33.19
CA THR A 175 -13.67 3.32 -31.76
C THR A 175 -13.41 1.85 -31.42
N GLU A 176 -13.67 0.92 -32.35
CA GLU A 176 -13.42 -0.50 -32.20
C GLU A 176 -11.90 -0.79 -32.22
N ASP A 177 -11.15 -0.18 -33.14
CA ASP A 177 -9.68 -0.27 -33.17
C ASP A 177 -9.10 0.20 -31.84
N PHE A 178 -9.58 1.35 -31.38
CA PHE A 178 -9.11 1.91 -30.12
C PHE A 178 -9.43 1.02 -28.91
N ALA A 179 -10.66 0.51 -28.82
CA ALA A 179 -11.08 -0.37 -27.72
C ALA A 179 -10.31 -1.70 -27.66
N ASN A 180 -9.76 -2.14 -28.78
CA ASN A 180 -8.96 -3.37 -28.87
C ASN A 180 -7.46 -3.14 -28.64
N LEU A 181 -6.96 -1.93 -28.89
CA LEU A 181 -5.54 -1.62 -28.92
C LEU A 181 -5.08 -0.71 -27.76
N PHE A 182 -6.02 -0.07 -27.06
CA PHE A 182 -5.70 0.81 -25.93
C PHE A 182 -4.90 0.08 -24.84
N GLY A 183 -3.90 0.76 -24.27
CA GLY A 183 -2.99 0.20 -23.28
C GLY A 183 -1.78 -0.55 -23.87
N THR A 184 -1.73 -0.74 -25.19
CA THR A 184 -0.57 -1.31 -25.88
C THR A 184 0.41 -0.24 -26.37
N ARG A 185 1.57 -0.65 -26.88
CA ARG A 185 2.57 0.28 -27.42
C ARG A 185 2.16 0.87 -28.78
N ASN A 186 2.62 2.09 -29.02
CA ASN A 186 2.32 2.82 -30.26
C ASN A 186 2.74 2.08 -31.54
N ASP A 187 3.91 1.45 -31.56
CA ASP A 187 4.39 0.66 -32.69
C ASP A 187 3.47 -0.50 -33.03
N PHE A 188 2.94 -1.17 -32.01
CA PHE A 188 1.94 -2.23 -32.16
C PHE A 188 0.63 -1.69 -32.71
N ILE A 189 0.15 -0.52 -32.23
CA ILE A 189 -1.07 0.11 -32.73
C ILE A 189 -0.94 0.44 -34.21
N VAL A 190 0.14 1.11 -34.61
CA VAL A 190 0.37 1.45 -36.03
C VAL A 190 0.43 0.18 -36.88
N SER A 191 1.21 -0.82 -36.50
CA SER A 191 1.31 -2.08 -37.22
C SER A 191 -0.03 -2.80 -37.37
N SER A 192 -0.84 -2.80 -36.31
CA SER A 192 -2.15 -3.46 -36.32
C SER A 192 -3.16 -2.75 -37.24
N VAL A 193 -3.22 -1.42 -37.17
CA VAL A 193 -4.16 -0.61 -37.99
C VAL A 193 -3.78 -0.61 -39.47
N THR A 194 -2.49 -0.65 -39.77
CA THR A 194 -1.97 -0.63 -41.15
C THR A 194 -1.68 -2.02 -41.71
N SER A 195 -2.05 -3.08 -41.01
CA SER A 195 -1.74 -4.49 -41.38
C SER A 195 -0.25 -4.75 -41.66
N GLY A 196 0.63 -3.94 -41.03
CA GLY A 196 2.08 -3.99 -41.25
C GLY A 196 2.59 -3.40 -42.57
N GLU A 197 1.71 -2.75 -43.33
CA GLU A 197 2.09 -2.16 -44.64
C GLU A 197 2.99 -0.91 -44.49
N LEU A 198 2.82 -0.19 -43.37
CA LEU A 198 3.67 0.95 -43.02
C LEU A 198 4.79 0.53 -42.09
N SER A 199 6.00 0.83 -42.48
CA SER A 199 7.19 0.51 -41.71
C SER A 199 8.18 1.69 -41.68
N GLY A 200 9.19 1.60 -40.79
CA GLY A 200 10.29 2.55 -40.78
C GLY A 200 9.89 3.97 -40.41
N GLU A 201 10.20 4.93 -41.28
CA GLU A 201 10.03 6.36 -40.99
C GLU A 201 8.56 6.80 -41.00
N ASP A 202 7.71 6.22 -41.87
CA ASP A 202 6.30 6.57 -41.92
C ASP A 202 5.55 6.17 -40.66
N ALA A 203 5.83 4.98 -40.12
CA ALA A 203 5.26 4.54 -38.85
C ALA A 203 5.70 5.43 -37.69
N LYS A 204 6.99 5.81 -37.65
CA LYS A 204 7.52 6.75 -36.65
C LYS A 204 6.85 8.13 -36.74
N ALA A 205 6.62 8.62 -37.95
CA ALA A 205 5.97 9.91 -38.18
C ALA A 205 4.52 9.91 -37.69
N ILE A 206 3.78 8.79 -37.85
CA ILE A 206 2.42 8.66 -37.27
C ILE A 206 2.47 8.74 -35.74
N VAL A 207 3.40 8.01 -35.13
CA VAL A 207 3.58 8.01 -33.67
C VAL A 207 3.94 9.42 -33.16
N GLN A 208 4.85 10.10 -33.84
CA GLN A 208 5.23 11.47 -33.49
C GLN A 208 4.04 12.43 -33.57
N ASP A 209 3.30 12.42 -34.69
CA ASP A 209 2.10 13.24 -34.89
C ASP A 209 1.07 12.99 -33.76
N LYS A 210 0.87 11.72 -33.42
CA LYS A 210 -0.06 11.33 -32.36
C LYS A 210 0.39 11.87 -31.00
N GLU A 211 1.68 11.73 -30.66
CA GLU A 211 2.15 12.17 -29.34
C GLU A 211 2.16 13.69 -29.21
N GLU A 212 2.47 14.43 -30.28
CA GLU A 212 2.35 15.88 -30.32
C GLU A 212 0.88 16.32 -30.11
N SER A 213 -0.06 15.68 -30.82
CA SER A 213 -1.50 15.97 -30.67
C SER A 213 -2.00 15.62 -29.28
N PHE A 214 -1.59 14.48 -28.72
CA PHE A 214 -1.93 14.09 -27.34
C PHE A 214 -1.48 15.15 -26.34
N ARG A 215 -0.21 15.52 -26.35
CA ARG A 215 0.33 16.52 -25.39
C ARG A 215 -0.39 17.87 -25.52
N ARG A 216 -0.65 18.32 -26.75
CA ARG A 216 -1.40 19.55 -26.97
C ARG A 216 -2.80 19.53 -26.36
N MET A 217 -3.50 18.39 -26.42
CA MET A 217 -4.85 18.22 -25.89
C MET A 217 -4.84 18.01 -24.38
N ALA A 218 -3.80 17.37 -23.85
CA ALA A 218 -3.69 17.02 -22.45
C ALA A 218 -3.36 18.19 -21.54
N ILE A 219 -2.50 19.13 -22.00
CA ILE A 219 -2.08 20.30 -21.21
C ILE A 219 -3.30 21.07 -20.65
N GLY A 220 -3.36 21.21 -19.33
CA GLY A 220 -4.42 21.91 -18.60
C GLY A 220 -5.78 21.20 -18.60
N ASN A 221 -5.89 19.99 -19.16
CA ASN A 221 -7.16 19.29 -19.30
C ASN A 221 -7.19 17.89 -18.64
N VAL A 222 -6.04 17.35 -18.24
CA VAL A 222 -5.99 16.03 -17.58
C VAL A 222 -6.59 16.07 -16.18
N LYS A 223 -7.27 14.99 -15.81
CA LYS A 223 -7.86 14.82 -14.47
C LYS A 223 -7.53 13.45 -13.95
N ALA A 224 -7.23 13.38 -12.65
CA ALA A 224 -7.10 12.11 -11.98
C ALA A 224 -8.47 11.42 -11.86
N PHE A 225 -8.48 10.09 -11.95
CA PHE A 225 -9.68 9.32 -11.66
C PHE A 225 -10.10 9.46 -10.20
N PRO A 226 -11.42 9.42 -9.89
CA PRO A 226 -11.93 9.48 -8.54
C PRO A 226 -11.28 8.42 -7.64
N GLY A 227 -10.78 8.84 -6.47
CA GLY A 227 -10.11 7.98 -5.51
C GLY A 227 -8.62 7.71 -5.76
N ALA A 228 -8.07 8.00 -6.95
CA ALA A 228 -6.66 7.74 -7.26
C ALA A 228 -5.72 8.52 -6.33
N LEU A 229 -5.89 9.83 -6.22
CA LEU A 229 -5.07 10.70 -5.36
C LEU A 229 -5.13 10.26 -3.91
N ARG A 230 -6.35 10.07 -3.37
CA ARG A 230 -6.57 9.62 -1.99
C ARG A 230 -5.87 8.30 -1.70
N LEU A 231 -5.92 7.36 -2.64
CA LEU A 231 -5.33 6.04 -2.45
C LEU A 231 -3.80 6.09 -2.52
N LEU A 232 -3.23 6.94 -3.41
CA LEU A 232 -1.79 7.20 -3.45
C LEU A 232 -1.29 7.78 -2.13
N ASP A 233 -2.00 8.76 -1.55
CA ASP A 233 -1.67 9.35 -0.26
C ASP A 233 -1.69 8.32 0.87
N ILE A 234 -2.70 7.46 0.92
CA ILE A 234 -2.80 6.38 1.91
C ILE A 234 -1.62 5.41 1.80
N ILE A 235 -1.25 5.01 0.57
CA ILE A 235 -0.16 4.06 0.34
C ILE A 235 1.18 4.72 0.71
N LYS A 236 1.37 5.99 0.36
CA LYS A 236 2.57 6.77 0.71
C LYS A 236 2.70 6.95 2.22
N ALA A 237 1.61 7.31 2.91
CA ALA A 237 1.58 7.41 4.37
C ALA A 237 1.91 6.08 5.08
N GLY A 238 1.57 4.94 4.46
CA GLY A 238 1.94 3.60 4.91
C GLY A 238 3.40 3.21 4.64
N ASN A 239 4.21 4.11 4.07
CA ASN A 239 5.62 3.86 3.73
C ASN A 239 5.82 2.63 2.83
N PHE A 240 4.89 2.38 1.89
CA PHE A 240 5.01 1.35 0.86
C PHE A 240 5.76 1.90 -0.36
N LYS A 241 6.42 1.01 -1.11
CA LYS A 241 7.04 1.38 -2.37
C LYS A 241 5.99 1.57 -3.46
N LEU A 242 6.15 2.64 -4.24
CA LEU A 242 5.26 3.02 -5.33
C LEU A 242 6.04 3.10 -6.65
N GLY A 243 5.53 2.44 -7.69
CA GLY A 243 6.03 2.58 -9.05
C GLY A 243 4.91 3.02 -10.00
N LEU A 244 5.21 3.99 -10.88
CA LEU A 244 4.37 4.34 -12.02
C LEU A 244 4.89 3.59 -13.25
N VAL A 245 4.01 2.87 -13.94
CA VAL A 245 4.37 1.98 -15.05
C VAL A 245 3.43 2.22 -16.21
N SER A 246 3.90 2.86 -17.27
CA SER A 246 3.06 3.22 -18.41
C SER A 246 3.66 2.75 -19.73
N SER A 247 2.81 2.35 -20.68
CA SER A 247 3.20 2.08 -22.07
C SER A 247 3.53 3.36 -22.85
N ALA A 248 3.20 4.52 -22.30
CA ALA A 248 3.44 5.82 -22.92
C ALA A 248 4.95 6.19 -22.97
N PRO A 249 5.33 7.10 -23.87
CA PRO A 249 6.66 7.71 -23.87
C PRO A 249 6.87 8.55 -22.59
N LYS A 250 8.15 8.71 -22.24
CA LYS A 250 8.51 9.43 -21.01
C LYS A 250 7.99 10.86 -20.98
N GLU A 251 8.00 11.54 -22.10
CA GLU A 251 7.53 12.93 -22.23
C GLU A 251 6.04 13.09 -21.86
N ASN A 252 5.21 12.08 -22.13
CA ASN A 252 3.82 12.09 -21.74
C ASN A 252 3.67 11.82 -20.24
N ILE A 253 4.48 10.90 -19.70
CA ILE A 253 4.49 10.62 -18.27
C ILE A 253 4.90 11.87 -17.49
N ASP A 254 5.97 12.55 -17.93
CA ASP A 254 6.45 13.77 -17.28
C ASP A 254 5.39 14.90 -17.34
N LEU A 255 4.71 15.05 -18.48
CA LEU A 255 3.60 16.00 -18.60
C LEU A 255 2.49 15.70 -17.59
N ILE A 256 2.00 14.47 -17.57
CA ILE A 256 0.87 14.08 -16.71
C ILE A 256 1.25 14.17 -15.23
N THR A 257 2.45 13.74 -14.85
CA THR A 257 2.92 13.82 -13.46
C THR A 257 3.07 15.28 -13.01
N SER A 258 3.52 16.17 -13.88
CA SER A 258 3.60 17.60 -13.60
C SER A 258 2.20 18.25 -13.47
N GLU A 259 1.28 17.97 -14.38
CA GLU A 259 -0.09 18.52 -14.35
C GLU A 259 -0.90 18.09 -13.12
N LEU A 260 -0.59 16.91 -12.56
CA LEU A 260 -1.28 16.34 -11.40
C LEU A 260 -0.51 16.49 -10.08
N ASP A 261 0.57 17.27 -10.05
CA ASP A 261 1.45 17.48 -8.87
C ASP A 261 1.99 16.16 -8.28
N PHE A 262 2.38 15.20 -9.15
CA PHE A 262 2.94 13.91 -8.74
C PHE A 262 4.47 13.89 -8.62
N ASP A 263 5.12 15.03 -8.66
CA ASP A 263 6.58 15.11 -8.53
C ASP A 263 7.03 14.49 -7.19
N GLY A 264 7.89 13.47 -7.29
CA GLY A 264 8.41 12.75 -6.11
C GLY A 264 7.40 11.86 -5.38
N VAL A 265 6.22 11.59 -5.96
CA VAL A 265 5.24 10.65 -5.39
C VAL A 265 5.69 9.22 -5.59
N PHE A 266 6.23 8.88 -6.76
CA PHE A 266 6.62 7.52 -7.12
C PHE A 266 8.12 7.30 -6.88
N ASP A 267 8.47 6.16 -6.25
CA ASP A 267 9.86 5.74 -6.02
C ASP A 267 10.55 5.28 -7.31
N CYS A 268 9.78 4.86 -8.31
CA CYS A 268 10.26 4.63 -9.67
C CYS A 268 9.19 4.93 -10.71
N VAL A 269 9.66 5.33 -11.88
CA VAL A 269 8.84 5.49 -13.10
C VAL A 269 9.44 4.60 -14.18
N VAL A 270 8.57 3.88 -14.91
CA VAL A 270 8.96 3.05 -16.06
C VAL A 270 8.07 3.39 -17.24
N SER A 271 8.71 3.77 -18.34
CA SER A 271 8.05 4.07 -19.62
C SER A 271 8.10 2.90 -20.59
N GLY A 272 7.19 2.88 -21.57
CA GLY A 272 7.19 1.91 -22.65
C GLY A 272 8.47 1.92 -23.52
N GLN A 273 9.24 3.01 -23.48
CA GLN A 273 10.51 3.15 -24.21
C GLN A 273 11.66 2.37 -23.55
N GLU A 274 11.53 1.96 -22.29
CA GLU A 274 12.58 1.27 -21.55
C GLU A 274 12.55 -0.27 -21.72
N VAL A 275 11.57 -0.78 -22.46
CA VAL A 275 11.40 -2.22 -22.70
C VAL A 275 11.36 -2.52 -24.20
N SER A 276 11.87 -3.71 -24.58
CA SER A 276 11.81 -4.16 -25.97
C SER A 276 10.41 -4.63 -26.37
N GLU A 277 9.66 -5.20 -25.43
CA GLU A 277 8.30 -5.69 -25.64
C GLU A 277 7.33 -5.02 -24.68
N GLY A 278 6.26 -4.44 -25.23
CA GLY A 278 5.18 -3.85 -24.45
C GLY A 278 4.18 -4.88 -23.89
N LYS A 279 3.21 -4.44 -23.08
CA LYS A 279 2.09 -5.25 -22.63
C LYS A 279 1.43 -5.97 -23.83
N PRO A 280 1.15 -7.27 -23.78
CA PRO A 280 1.04 -8.13 -22.60
C PRO A 280 2.35 -8.81 -22.13
N SER A 281 3.53 -8.45 -22.69
CA SER A 281 4.80 -8.95 -22.15
C SER A 281 5.01 -8.45 -20.71
N PRO A 282 5.53 -9.30 -19.81
CA PRO A 282 5.75 -8.91 -18.42
C PRO A 282 6.93 -7.95 -18.19
N GLN A 283 7.70 -7.64 -19.24
CA GLN A 283 8.98 -6.93 -19.13
C GLN A 283 8.86 -5.62 -18.35
N ILE A 284 7.81 -4.83 -18.60
CA ILE A 284 7.66 -3.51 -17.99
C ILE A 284 7.45 -3.59 -16.47
N TYR A 285 6.65 -4.55 -15.99
CA TYR A 285 6.43 -4.77 -14.57
C TYR A 285 7.62 -5.42 -13.88
N LEU A 286 8.30 -6.35 -14.56
CA LEU A 286 9.55 -6.94 -14.06
C LEU A 286 10.65 -5.90 -13.92
N LEU A 287 10.74 -4.95 -14.87
CA LEU A 287 11.68 -3.84 -14.79
C LEU A 287 11.38 -2.92 -13.61
N ALA A 288 10.12 -2.60 -13.36
CA ALA A 288 9.71 -1.81 -12.20
C ALA A 288 10.06 -2.49 -10.87
N ALA A 289 9.76 -3.78 -10.73
CA ALA A 289 10.13 -4.57 -9.56
C ALA A 289 11.66 -4.60 -9.34
N LYS A 290 12.43 -4.74 -10.44
CA LYS A 290 13.91 -4.69 -10.39
C LYS A 290 14.43 -3.32 -9.94
N LYS A 291 13.91 -2.23 -10.49
CA LYS A 291 14.28 -0.85 -10.08
C LYS A 291 14.00 -0.61 -8.61
N LEU A 292 12.88 -1.11 -8.10
CA LEU A 292 12.48 -1.00 -6.71
C LEU A 292 13.19 -2.00 -5.77
N GLY A 293 13.92 -2.97 -6.31
CA GLY A 293 14.63 -3.97 -5.52
C GLY A 293 13.70 -4.91 -4.76
N VAL A 294 12.57 -5.31 -5.37
CA VAL A 294 11.55 -6.16 -4.76
C VAL A 294 11.30 -7.43 -5.60
N ALA A 295 10.81 -8.48 -4.95
CA ALA A 295 10.41 -9.67 -5.68
C ALA A 295 9.02 -9.47 -6.34
N PRO A 296 8.79 -9.98 -7.57
CA PRO A 296 7.50 -9.83 -8.27
C PRO A 296 6.29 -10.27 -7.44
N LYS A 297 6.40 -11.36 -6.68
CA LYS A 297 5.33 -11.87 -5.81
C LYS A 297 4.89 -10.89 -4.70
N ASP A 298 5.73 -9.91 -4.37
CA ASP A 298 5.47 -8.89 -3.36
C ASP A 298 4.86 -7.62 -3.98
N CYS A 299 4.62 -7.63 -5.31
CA CYS A 299 4.01 -6.53 -6.05
C CYS A 299 2.50 -6.75 -6.24
N LEU A 300 1.76 -5.66 -6.09
CA LEU A 300 0.37 -5.54 -6.51
C LEU A 300 0.31 -4.50 -7.64
N VAL A 301 -0.13 -4.94 -8.80
CA VAL A 301 -0.36 -4.06 -9.96
C VAL A 301 -1.79 -3.53 -9.91
N ILE A 302 -1.98 -2.25 -10.23
CA ILE A 302 -3.30 -1.61 -10.42
C ILE A 302 -3.41 -1.27 -11.89
N GLU A 303 -4.43 -1.81 -12.55
CA GLU A 303 -4.59 -1.85 -14.01
C GLU A 303 -6.04 -1.70 -14.45
N ASP A 304 -6.26 -1.34 -15.73
CA ASP A 304 -7.59 -1.18 -16.32
C ASP A 304 -7.77 -1.95 -17.63
N SER A 305 -6.71 -2.57 -18.14
CA SER A 305 -6.66 -3.19 -19.45
C SER A 305 -6.35 -4.69 -19.46
N PRO A 306 -6.94 -5.50 -20.36
CA PRO A 306 -6.61 -6.92 -20.49
C PRO A 306 -5.11 -7.20 -20.77
N PRO A 307 -4.41 -6.44 -21.65
CA PRO A 307 -2.98 -6.64 -21.87
C PRO A 307 -2.15 -6.38 -20.62
N GLY A 308 -2.49 -5.34 -19.85
CA GLY A 308 -1.78 -5.01 -18.63
C GLY A 308 -1.99 -6.05 -17.52
N ILE A 309 -3.22 -6.54 -17.34
CA ILE A 309 -3.51 -7.63 -16.43
C ILE A 309 -2.71 -8.88 -16.82
N GLN A 310 -2.69 -9.23 -18.09
CA GLN A 310 -1.92 -10.38 -18.57
C GLN A 310 -0.42 -10.21 -18.29
N ALA A 311 0.14 -9.02 -18.52
CA ALA A 311 1.53 -8.69 -18.20
C ALA A 311 1.83 -8.88 -16.71
N ALA A 312 0.98 -8.35 -15.83
CA ALA A 312 1.11 -8.49 -14.37
C ALA A 312 1.06 -9.96 -13.93
N LYS A 313 0.09 -10.73 -14.45
CA LYS A 313 -0.05 -12.15 -14.12
C LYS A 313 1.13 -12.98 -14.63
N THR A 314 1.61 -12.70 -15.83
CA THR A 314 2.78 -13.37 -16.40
C THR A 314 4.07 -13.03 -15.63
N ALA A 315 4.16 -11.82 -15.06
CA ALA A 315 5.24 -11.43 -14.16
C ALA A 315 5.19 -12.12 -12.79
N GLY A 316 4.14 -12.89 -12.48
CA GLY A 316 3.94 -13.53 -11.17
C GLY A 316 3.48 -12.56 -10.09
N MET A 317 2.87 -11.44 -10.50
CA MET A 317 2.34 -10.40 -9.61
C MET A 317 0.84 -10.58 -9.37
N LYS A 318 0.35 -9.99 -8.29
CA LYS A 318 -1.08 -9.81 -8.06
C LYS A 318 -1.58 -8.60 -8.84
N CYS A 319 -2.86 -8.63 -9.23
CA CYS A 319 -3.47 -7.57 -10.01
C CYS A 319 -4.86 -7.18 -9.46
N LEU A 320 -5.02 -5.90 -9.15
CA LEU A 320 -6.30 -5.24 -8.91
C LEU A 320 -6.69 -4.50 -10.19
N ALA A 321 -7.80 -4.88 -10.81
CA ALA A 321 -8.29 -4.21 -12.00
C ALA A 321 -9.42 -3.22 -11.68
N ILE A 322 -9.48 -2.13 -12.47
CA ILE A 322 -10.53 -1.11 -12.38
C ILE A 322 -11.28 -0.99 -13.69
N THR A 323 -12.61 -0.85 -13.63
CA THR A 323 -13.50 -0.83 -14.82
C THR A 323 -13.60 0.55 -15.48
N ASN A 324 -12.54 1.35 -15.51
CA ASN A 324 -12.55 2.68 -16.09
C ASN A 324 -12.65 2.66 -17.63
N THR A 325 -11.94 1.73 -18.27
CA THR A 325 -11.82 1.67 -19.73
C THR A 325 -12.42 0.40 -20.34
N HIS A 326 -12.51 -0.67 -19.56
CA HIS A 326 -13.00 -1.97 -20.00
C HIS A 326 -14.09 -2.51 -19.08
N SER A 327 -15.00 -3.33 -19.65
CA SER A 327 -16.04 -4.01 -18.87
C SER A 327 -15.42 -5.05 -17.91
N ARG A 328 -16.07 -5.25 -16.77
CA ARG A 328 -15.67 -6.26 -15.76
C ARG A 328 -15.39 -7.65 -16.35
N GLN A 329 -16.14 -8.04 -17.38
CA GLN A 329 -15.98 -9.34 -18.06
C GLN A 329 -14.63 -9.44 -18.78
N LYS A 330 -14.12 -8.35 -19.36
CA LYS A 330 -12.81 -8.31 -20.02
C LYS A 330 -11.64 -8.33 -19.00
N LEU A 331 -11.91 -8.01 -17.74
CA LEU A 331 -10.91 -7.88 -16.68
C LEU A 331 -10.89 -9.08 -15.72
N ASP A 332 -11.58 -10.16 -16.04
CA ASP A 332 -11.82 -11.33 -15.17
C ASP A 332 -10.55 -12.10 -14.75
N LYS A 333 -9.44 -11.93 -15.50
CA LYS A 333 -8.14 -12.54 -15.17
C LYS A 333 -7.41 -11.84 -14.01
N ALA A 334 -7.86 -10.67 -13.57
CA ALA A 334 -7.32 -9.99 -12.39
C ALA A 334 -7.70 -10.76 -11.10
N ASP A 335 -6.86 -10.65 -10.06
CA ASP A 335 -7.17 -11.26 -8.75
C ASP A 335 -8.38 -10.58 -8.10
N LYS A 336 -8.62 -9.29 -8.41
CA LYS A 336 -9.80 -8.53 -7.98
C LYS A 336 -10.16 -7.47 -9.00
N VAL A 337 -11.45 -7.25 -9.20
CA VAL A 337 -11.97 -6.17 -10.05
C VAL A 337 -12.85 -5.24 -9.21
N VAL A 338 -12.63 -3.93 -9.34
CA VAL A 338 -13.41 -2.87 -8.68
C VAL A 338 -13.94 -1.88 -9.70
N ASP A 339 -15.03 -1.18 -9.39
CA ASP A 339 -15.63 -0.22 -10.28
C ASP A 339 -15.14 1.22 -10.05
N SER A 340 -14.57 1.49 -8.87
CA SER A 340 -13.94 2.78 -8.55
C SER A 340 -12.87 2.60 -7.48
N LEU A 341 -11.79 3.38 -7.56
CA LEU A 341 -10.77 3.47 -6.50
C LEU A 341 -11.30 4.15 -5.23
N GLU A 342 -12.42 4.86 -5.29
CA GLU A 342 -13.09 5.41 -4.11
C GLU A 342 -13.57 4.34 -3.14
N ASN A 343 -13.94 3.17 -3.68
CA ASN A 343 -14.44 2.04 -2.91
C ASN A 343 -13.32 1.13 -2.37
N VAL A 344 -12.06 1.48 -2.65
CA VAL A 344 -10.90 0.71 -2.18
C VAL A 344 -10.39 1.32 -0.90
N ASP A 345 -10.53 0.59 0.21
CA ASP A 345 -9.87 0.92 1.46
C ASP A 345 -8.45 0.33 1.53
N SER A 346 -7.60 0.91 2.37
CA SER A 346 -6.21 0.49 2.55
C SER A 346 -6.08 -0.97 3.02
N ILE A 347 -7.03 -1.43 3.83
CA ILE A 347 -7.05 -2.80 4.37
C ILE A 347 -7.38 -3.79 3.26
N THR A 348 -8.31 -3.47 2.38
CA THR A 348 -8.68 -4.31 1.23
C THR A 348 -7.50 -4.50 0.28
N LEU A 349 -6.71 -3.45 0.00
CA LEU A 349 -5.50 -3.56 -0.82
C LEU A 349 -4.42 -4.41 -0.16
N LEU A 350 -4.30 -4.32 1.16
CA LEU A 350 -3.21 -4.97 1.88
C LEU A 350 -3.47 -6.45 2.17
N THR A 351 -4.72 -6.86 2.31
CA THR A 351 -5.08 -8.16 2.89
C THR A 351 -5.83 -9.11 1.96
N ARG A 352 -6.49 -8.62 0.90
CA ARG A 352 -7.47 -9.40 0.14
C ARG A 352 -7.21 -9.53 -1.37
N VAL A 353 -6.09 -9.02 -1.87
CA VAL A 353 -5.66 -9.24 -3.27
C VAL A 353 -4.54 -10.25 -3.36
#